data_7957cf7e815f9975fd3fbb47f52cb572
#
_entry.id   7957cf7e815f9975fd3fbb47f52cb572
#
_cell.length_a   1.000
_cell.length_b   1.000
_cell.length_c   1.000
_cell.angle_alpha   90.00
_cell.angle_beta   90.00
_cell.angle_gamma   90.00
#
_symmetry.space_group_name_H-M   'P 1'
#
loop_
_entity.id
_entity.type
_entity.pdbx_description
1 polymer ?
#
loop_
_entity_poly.entity_id
_entity_poly.type
_entity_poly.pdbx_seq_one_letter_code
_entity_poly.pdbx_strand_id
1 'polypeptide(L)'
;MAIAGKFYESDYEEAFCQVMQEAGWDYTFGGALHRKYTDTLLEDDLQSYLAKAYSSKGITDADLITIIARMRNVGSSTEYKSLREAFRLYQDGFDFNPNDSTRTPFHIDYIDFDNPENNIYRVVNQLEVHQGNEIRIPDVVLYINGIPVCIVELKNPTDENATIREAHTQITVRYKRDIPSLLKYTALAVISDGSNSRLGSVFTPYEFFYAWKKIENKSEAQMGVEQMVTLIYGALAPRRITAIIRDYVYFPDLDDKEDDETEIVCRYPQFFAAEQMRDNIIAHLRSRGGDGKGGTYFGATGCGKTYTMLFLARQLALRSKAYLESPTILIIVDREDLETQAGKLFCKSKEYMNDNSIRVFDTIEDLRKEMSLRTRGGVYVTTIQKFQSTLGLLNDRSNIICFSDEAHRTQVSLGSGLKVVDKAEDQTKLGAFVTHGFATYLRTALPNATYVGFTGTPIDETIHVFGAEVDRYTMRQSVDDGITVDIKYEARLARVLVDSEQAKQIEAYYKQCAEEGATEEDIRKSKEAMSSLNIILGDPERQNKLAVDIINHYDRFCEEQPELVQKAMIVCSDRKIAYGLYKLIAKYRPEWV
;
A
#
# COMPACT_ATOMS: atom_id res chain seq x y z
N MET A 1 29.88 -40.15 -4.19
CA MET A 1 29.82 -39.40 -2.92
C MET A 1 30.46 -38.05 -3.20
N ALA A 2 29.69 -37.01 -3.42
CA ALA A 2 30.21 -35.65 -3.46
C ALA A 2 30.63 -35.30 -2.02
N ILE A 3 31.86 -34.88 -1.83
CA ILE A 3 32.36 -34.32 -0.57
C ILE A 3 31.57 -33.02 -0.40
N ALA A 4 30.66 -32.98 0.58
CA ALA A 4 30.01 -31.75 0.97
C ALA A 4 31.09 -30.79 1.45
N GLY A 5 31.50 -29.87 0.59
CA GLY A 5 32.36 -28.74 0.97
C GLY A 5 31.64 -27.93 2.04
N LYS A 6 32.39 -27.44 3.03
CA LYS A 6 31.87 -26.44 3.97
C LYS A 6 31.50 -25.21 3.14
N PHE A 7 30.22 -24.80 3.13
CA PHE A 7 29.76 -23.59 2.50
C PHE A 7 30.04 -22.41 3.46
N TYR A 8 30.74 -21.40 2.98
CA TYR A 8 31.11 -20.21 3.75
C TYR A 8 30.24 -19.01 3.38
N GLU A 9 30.11 -18.05 4.24
CA GLU A 9 29.40 -16.77 3.99
C GLU A 9 29.96 -16.07 2.76
N SER A 10 31.30 -16.14 2.56
CA SER A 10 31.95 -15.60 1.35
C SER A 10 31.50 -16.25 0.05
N ASP A 11 31.17 -17.55 0.05
CA ASP A 11 30.68 -18.25 -1.15
C ASP A 11 29.28 -17.74 -1.54
N TYR A 12 28.47 -17.41 -0.53
CA TYR A 12 27.13 -16.86 -0.73
C TYR A 12 27.17 -15.41 -1.23
N GLU A 13 28.10 -14.61 -0.68
CA GLU A 13 28.35 -13.24 -1.12
C GLU A 13 28.85 -13.19 -2.56
N GLU A 14 29.80 -14.08 -2.94
CA GLU A 14 30.28 -14.20 -4.31
C GLU A 14 29.16 -14.60 -5.28
N ALA A 15 28.31 -15.57 -4.89
CA ALA A 15 27.14 -15.97 -5.67
C ALA A 15 26.14 -14.81 -5.85
N PHE A 16 25.88 -14.02 -4.80
CA PHE A 16 25.05 -12.84 -4.88
C PHE A 16 25.61 -11.83 -5.89
N CYS A 17 26.90 -11.51 -5.79
CA CYS A 17 27.56 -10.57 -6.70
C CYS A 17 27.58 -11.08 -8.15
N GLN A 18 27.74 -12.39 -8.37
CA GLN A 18 27.65 -12.97 -9.72
C GLN A 18 26.27 -12.79 -10.33
N VAL A 19 25.20 -13.09 -9.58
CA VAL A 19 23.82 -12.89 -10.08
C VAL A 19 23.53 -11.39 -10.34
N MET A 20 24.08 -10.48 -9.52
CA MET A 20 23.98 -9.05 -9.75
C MET A 20 24.65 -8.63 -11.07
N GLN A 21 25.84 -9.20 -11.39
CA GLN A 21 26.51 -8.95 -12.67
C GLN A 21 25.65 -9.45 -13.85
N GLU A 22 25.08 -10.64 -13.74
CA GLU A 22 24.17 -11.19 -14.76
C GLU A 22 22.92 -10.32 -14.92
N ALA A 23 22.47 -9.66 -13.84
CA ALA A 23 21.34 -8.73 -13.85
C ALA A 23 21.69 -7.33 -14.41
N GLY A 24 22.97 -7.06 -14.75
CA GLY A 24 23.43 -5.82 -15.42
C GLY A 24 24.17 -4.84 -14.52
N TRP A 25 24.77 -5.27 -13.43
CA TRP A 25 25.62 -4.47 -12.55
C TRP A 25 27.11 -4.69 -12.82
N ASP A 26 27.92 -3.64 -12.73
CA ASP A 26 29.37 -3.75 -12.74
C ASP A 26 29.88 -4.13 -11.34
N TYR A 27 30.60 -5.24 -11.25
CA TYR A 27 31.15 -5.70 -9.98
C TYR A 27 32.53 -5.08 -9.69
N THR A 28 32.74 -4.70 -8.43
CA THR A 28 34.05 -4.24 -7.95
C THR A 28 34.25 -4.72 -6.50
N PHE A 29 35.40 -5.33 -6.21
CA PHE A 29 35.79 -5.63 -4.85
C PHE A 29 36.13 -4.34 -4.09
N GLY A 30 35.59 -4.16 -2.87
CA GLY A 30 35.76 -2.92 -2.10
C GLY A 30 37.22 -2.54 -1.81
N GLY A 31 38.10 -3.53 -1.60
CA GLY A 31 39.53 -3.30 -1.44
C GLY A 31 40.30 -2.86 -2.70
N ALA A 32 39.68 -2.98 -3.88
CA ALA A 32 40.24 -2.49 -5.16
C ALA A 32 39.83 -1.04 -5.49
N LEU A 33 38.92 -0.45 -4.71
CA LEU A 33 38.50 0.92 -4.93
C LEU A 33 39.55 1.94 -4.47
N HIS A 34 39.92 2.86 -5.34
CA HIS A 34 40.83 3.95 -5.02
C HIS A 34 40.09 5.11 -4.33
N ARG A 35 39.81 4.99 -3.03
CA ARG A 35 39.13 6.00 -2.21
C ARG A 35 39.68 6.02 -0.80
N LYS A 36 39.45 7.08 -0.05
CA LYS A 36 39.65 7.07 1.40
C LYS A 36 38.51 6.23 2.04
N TYR A 37 38.85 5.47 3.08
CA TYR A 37 37.85 4.67 3.80
C TYR A 37 36.74 5.51 4.47
N THR A 38 36.96 6.81 4.62
CA THR A 38 35.95 7.76 5.11
C THR A 38 34.97 8.24 4.02
N ASP A 39 35.31 8.02 2.75
CA ASP A 39 34.49 8.49 1.64
C ASP A 39 33.47 7.40 1.29
N THR A 40 32.20 7.73 1.40
CA THR A 40 31.10 6.78 1.16
C THR A 40 30.49 6.94 -0.24
N LEU A 41 30.71 8.06 -0.92
CA LEU A 41 30.42 8.24 -2.34
C LEU A 41 31.56 7.73 -3.21
N LEU A 42 31.25 7.12 -4.34
CA LEU A 42 32.22 6.83 -5.41
C LEU A 42 32.25 8.04 -6.34
N GLU A 43 33.07 9.04 -5.98
CA GLU A 43 33.04 10.35 -6.65
C GLU A 43 33.49 10.28 -8.11
N ASP A 44 34.36 9.36 -8.48
CA ASP A 44 34.79 9.15 -9.87
C ASP A 44 33.61 8.72 -10.77
N ASP A 45 32.75 7.82 -10.29
CA ASP A 45 31.54 7.41 -11.00
C ASP A 45 30.55 8.57 -11.09
N LEU A 46 30.35 9.32 -10.00
CA LEU A 46 29.46 10.46 -9.98
C LEU A 46 29.93 11.57 -10.90
N GLN A 47 31.20 11.89 -10.90
CA GLN A 47 31.81 12.84 -11.80
C GLN A 47 31.67 12.42 -13.28
N SER A 48 31.93 11.14 -13.56
CA SER A 48 31.82 10.58 -14.91
C SER A 48 30.42 10.66 -15.46
N TYR A 49 29.41 10.30 -14.63
CA TYR A 49 28.00 10.43 -14.99
C TYR A 49 27.61 11.87 -15.26
N LEU A 50 27.87 12.79 -14.32
CA LEU A 50 27.50 14.20 -14.44
C LEU A 50 28.18 14.88 -15.64
N ALA A 51 29.48 14.63 -15.86
CA ALA A 51 30.23 15.17 -17.01
C ALA A 51 29.60 14.71 -18.32
N LYS A 52 29.21 13.44 -18.43
CA LYS A 52 28.55 12.90 -19.64
C LYS A 52 27.14 13.45 -19.81
N ALA A 53 26.32 13.43 -18.78
CA ALA A 53 24.91 13.83 -18.82
C ALA A 53 24.76 15.33 -19.18
N TYR A 54 25.63 16.18 -18.66
CA TYR A 54 25.54 17.62 -18.81
C TYR A 54 26.60 18.22 -19.77
N SER A 55 27.28 17.40 -20.57
CA SER A 55 28.26 17.84 -21.58
C SER A 55 27.68 18.88 -22.53
N SER A 56 26.45 18.69 -22.98
CA SER A 56 25.74 19.63 -23.86
C SER A 56 25.38 20.97 -23.20
N LYS A 57 25.38 21.05 -21.88
CA LYS A 57 25.16 22.27 -21.10
C LYS A 57 26.48 23.01 -20.80
N GLY A 58 27.61 22.47 -21.27
CA GLY A 58 28.92 23.04 -21.02
C GLY A 58 29.35 23.01 -19.56
N ILE A 59 29.05 21.91 -18.85
CA ILE A 59 29.44 21.71 -17.44
C ILE A 59 30.99 21.76 -17.34
N THR A 60 31.49 22.45 -16.31
CA THR A 60 32.93 22.59 -16.04
C THR A 60 33.36 21.76 -14.83
N ASP A 61 34.67 21.52 -14.68
CA ASP A 61 35.19 20.83 -13.50
C ASP A 61 34.84 21.55 -12.20
N ALA A 62 34.80 22.88 -12.19
CA ALA A 62 34.41 23.68 -11.04
C ALA A 62 32.92 23.48 -10.69
N ASP A 63 32.05 23.35 -11.70
CA ASP A 63 30.63 23.01 -11.51
C ASP A 63 30.49 21.62 -10.92
N LEU A 64 31.21 20.63 -11.47
CA LEU A 64 31.19 19.22 -10.98
C LEU A 64 31.60 19.15 -9.51
N ILE A 65 32.69 19.83 -9.11
CA ILE A 65 33.12 19.90 -7.71
C ILE A 65 31.99 20.47 -6.84
N THR A 66 31.31 21.52 -7.27
CA THR A 66 30.22 22.16 -6.51
C THR A 66 29.02 21.24 -6.37
N ILE A 67 28.61 20.56 -7.46
CA ILE A 67 27.48 19.65 -7.50
C ILE A 67 27.75 18.41 -6.61
N ILE A 68 28.95 17.82 -6.72
CA ILE A 68 29.35 16.66 -5.89
C ILE A 68 29.42 17.07 -4.42
N ALA A 69 29.99 18.25 -4.12
CA ALA A 69 30.06 18.77 -2.74
C ALA A 69 28.67 18.96 -2.13
N ARG A 70 27.66 19.35 -2.91
CA ARG A 70 26.28 19.46 -2.44
C ARG A 70 25.75 18.11 -1.96
N MET A 71 25.94 17.03 -2.71
CA MET A 71 25.54 15.67 -2.29
C MET A 71 26.35 15.21 -1.07
N ARG A 72 27.67 15.41 -1.07
CA ARG A 72 28.56 15.02 0.04
C ARG A 72 28.15 15.67 1.36
N ASN A 73 27.78 16.96 1.31
CA ASN A 73 27.49 17.77 2.50
C ASN A 73 26.05 17.67 2.98
N VAL A 74 25.22 16.82 2.39
CA VAL A 74 23.88 16.55 2.92
C VAL A 74 24.00 16.02 4.34
N GLY A 75 23.22 16.59 5.24
CA GLY A 75 23.15 16.19 6.63
C GLY A 75 22.19 17.06 7.42
N SER A 76 21.52 16.46 8.38
CA SER A 76 20.51 17.09 9.21
C SER A 76 20.67 16.69 10.68
N SER A 77 19.69 17.05 11.52
CA SER A 77 19.74 16.84 12.97
C SER A 77 19.65 15.37 13.40
N THR A 78 19.08 14.49 12.56
CA THR A 78 18.99 13.03 12.81
C THR A 78 19.38 12.25 11.55
N GLU A 79 19.70 10.98 11.72
CA GLU A 79 20.03 10.08 10.61
C GLU A 79 18.86 9.96 9.62
N TYR A 80 17.63 9.89 10.13
CA TYR A 80 16.41 9.84 9.31
C TYR A 80 16.24 11.09 8.45
N LYS A 81 16.38 12.27 9.03
CA LYS A 81 16.28 13.54 8.31
C LYS A 81 17.40 13.68 7.27
N SER A 82 18.60 13.20 7.60
CA SER A 82 19.74 13.19 6.68
C SER A 82 19.50 12.28 5.48
N LEU A 83 18.97 11.07 5.70
CA LEU A 83 18.58 10.16 4.62
C LEU A 83 17.45 10.77 3.78
N ARG A 84 16.41 11.30 4.40
CA ARG A 84 15.29 11.94 3.69
C ARG A 84 15.75 13.09 2.80
N GLU A 85 16.67 13.94 3.29
CA GLU A 85 17.24 15.05 2.53
C GLU A 85 18.10 14.56 1.36
N ALA A 86 18.98 13.59 1.59
CA ALA A 86 19.80 12.99 0.53
C ALA A 86 18.93 12.29 -0.52
N PHE A 87 17.93 11.52 -0.07
CA PHE A 87 16.99 10.82 -0.92
C PHE A 87 16.26 11.79 -1.87
N ARG A 88 15.73 12.89 -1.33
CA ARG A 88 15.06 13.92 -2.12
C ARG A 88 16.00 14.55 -3.13
N LEU A 89 17.24 14.80 -2.71
CA LEU A 89 18.22 15.42 -3.58
C LEU A 89 18.56 14.53 -4.79
N TYR A 90 18.68 13.21 -4.63
CA TYR A 90 18.93 12.35 -5.78
C TYR A 90 17.65 11.88 -6.50
N GLN A 91 16.48 11.95 -5.84
CA GLN A 91 15.18 11.63 -6.46
C GLN A 91 14.65 12.76 -7.34
N ASP A 92 14.73 13.99 -6.86
CA ASP A 92 14.11 15.17 -7.50
C ASP A 92 15.13 16.14 -8.09
N GLY A 93 16.44 15.92 -7.85
CA GLY A 93 17.48 16.83 -8.34
C GLY A 93 17.43 18.23 -7.72
N PHE A 94 18.02 19.19 -8.40
CA PHE A 94 17.98 20.60 -8.01
C PHE A 94 18.35 21.54 -9.17
N ASP A 95 17.91 22.78 -9.08
CA ASP A 95 18.29 23.81 -10.03
C ASP A 95 19.68 24.36 -9.69
N PHE A 96 20.61 24.20 -10.61
CA PHE A 96 21.99 24.63 -10.50
C PHE A 96 22.20 25.98 -11.22
N ASN A 97 22.79 26.92 -10.49
CA ASN A 97 23.20 28.24 -11.03
C ASN A 97 24.72 28.21 -11.20
N PRO A 98 25.24 28.17 -12.43
CA PRO A 98 26.67 28.30 -12.68
C PRO A 98 27.24 29.63 -12.15
N ASN A 99 28.49 29.60 -11.68
CA ASN A 99 29.15 30.81 -11.19
C ASN A 99 29.39 31.85 -12.32
N ASP A 100 29.41 31.39 -13.56
CA ASP A 100 29.50 32.26 -14.75
C ASP A 100 28.11 32.82 -15.08
N SER A 101 27.93 34.13 -14.89
CA SER A 101 26.67 34.84 -15.14
C SER A 101 26.22 34.84 -16.61
N THR A 102 27.08 34.42 -17.55
CA THR A 102 26.72 34.28 -18.97
C THR A 102 26.00 32.98 -19.27
N ARG A 103 26.02 32.02 -18.34
CA ARG A 103 25.39 30.70 -18.48
C ARG A 103 24.02 30.70 -17.81
N THR A 104 23.06 30.09 -18.47
CA THR A 104 21.70 29.93 -17.91
C THR A 104 21.67 28.83 -16.85
N PRO A 105 20.86 28.97 -15.77
CA PRO A 105 20.58 27.92 -14.83
C PRO A 105 20.01 26.67 -15.53
N PHE A 106 20.32 25.49 -15.02
CA PHE A 106 19.77 24.21 -15.50
C PHE A 106 19.59 23.23 -14.36
N HIS A 107 18.66 22.30 -14.55
CA HIS A 107 18.37 21.28 -13.57
C HIS A 107 19.44 20.18 -13.58
N ILE A 108 19.81 19.71 -12.39
CA ILE A 108 20.72 18.58 -12.16
C ILE A 108 19.96 17.42 -11.58
N ASP A 109 19.97 16.30 -12.29
CA ASP A 109 19.52 15.00 -11.82
C ASP A 109 20.74 14.14 -11.49
N TYR A 110 20.80 13.59 -10.27
CA TYR A 110 21.86 12.67 -9.88
C TYR A 110 21.65 11.26 -10.42
N ILE A 111 20.42 10.93 -10.78
CA ILE A 111 20.01 9.65 -11.38
C ILE A 111 19.11 9.94 -12.57
N ASP A 112 19.42 9.37 -13.74
CA ASP A 112 18.53 9.43 -14.91
C ASP A 112 17.42 8.38 -14.75
N PHE A 113 16.26 8.84 -14.30
CA PHE A 113 15.09 8.00 -14.12
C PHE A 113 14.30 7.74 -15.40
N ASP A 114 14.45 8.60 -16.40
CA ASP A 114 13.74 8.49 -17.66
C ASP A 114 14.44 7.53 -18.62
N ASN A 115 15.78 7.51 -18.58
CA ASN A 115 16.62 6.59 -19.37
C ASN A 115 17.59 5.85 -18.43
N PRO A 116 17.12 4.83 -17.68
CA PRO A 116 17.95 4.15 -16.68
C PRO A 116 19.27 3.59 -17.21
N GLU A 117 19.36 3.28 -18.50
CA GLU A 117 20.57 2.81 -19.18
C GLU A 117 21.71 3.84 -19.25
N ASN A 118 21.43 5.10 -18.98
CA ASN A 118 22.46 6.15 -18.91
C ASN A 118 23.22 6.15 -17.58
N ASN A 119 22.69 5.48 -16.55
CA ASN A 119 23.31 5.43 -15.23
C ASN A 119 24.44 4.42 -15.16
N ILE A 120 25.34 4.62 -14.21
CA ILE A 120 26.40 3.68 -13.82
C ILE A 120 25.88 2.87 -12.63
N TYR A 121 25.77 1.56 -12.79
CA TYR A 121 25.32 0.63 -11.75
C TYR A 121 26.51 -0.20 -11.26
N ARG A 122 26.87 -0.05 -9.99
CA ARG A 122 28.02 -0.76 -9.41
C ARG A 122 27.62 -1.54 -8.15
N VAL A 123 27.93 -2.83 -8.13
CA VAL A 123 27.86 -3.67 -6.93
C VAL A 123 29.25 -3.78 -6.34
N VAL A 124 29.38 -3.42 -5.05
CA VAL A 124 30.64 -3.45 -4.31
C VAL A 124 30.47 -4.37 -3.11
N ASN A 125 31.29 -5.41 -3.04
CA ASN A 125 31.33 -6.25 -1.85
C ASN A 125 32.51 -5.87 -0.94
N GLN A 126 32.40 -6.21 0.35
CA GLN A 126 33.42 -5.98 1.37
C GLN A 126 33.91 -4.51 1.38
N LEU A 127 32.97 -3.59 1.41
CA LEU A 127 33.24 -2.16 1.42
C LEU A 127 33.71 -1.72 2.82
N GLU A 128 34.99 -1.50 3.01
CA GLU A 128 35.53 -1.00 4.29
C GLU A 128 35.18 0.50 4.45
N VAL A 129 34.49 0.85 5.55
CA VAL A 129 34.09 2.22 5.91
C VAL A 129 34.60 2.58 7.30
N HIS A 130 35.28 3.73 7.39
CA HIS A 130 35.79 4.28 8.64
C HIS A 130 35.01 5.52 9.04
N GLN A 131 34.52 5.56 10.28
CA GLN A 131 33.88 6.75 10.84
C GLN A 131 34.27 6.93 12.32
N GLY A 132 35.01 7.99 12.63
CA GLY A 132 35.57 8.17 13.95
C GLY A 132 36.56 7.02 14.28
N ASN A 133 36.27 6.27 15.34
CA ASN A 133 37.05 5.09 15.75
C ASN A 133 36.44 3.77 15.26
N GLU A 134 35.30 3.83 14.59
CA GLU A 134 34.58 2.64 14.13
C GLU A 134 34.98 2.26 12.70
N ILE A 135 35.13 0.96 12.50
CA ILE A 135 35.38 0.34 11.21
C ILE A 135 34.31 -0.70 10.99
N ARG A 136 33.58 -0.58 9.86
CA ARG A 136 32.59 -1.55 9.45
C ARG A 136 32.78 -1.93 7.99
N ILE A 137 32.47 -3.18 7.70
CA ILE A 137 32.60 -3.76 6.36
C ILE A 137 31.25 -4.41 6.00
N PRO A 138 30.30 -3.66 5.40
CA PRO A 138 29.09 -4.23 4.84
C PRO A 138 29.41 -5.29 3.78
N ASP A 139 28.64 -6.38 3.75
CA ASP A 139 28.86 -7.47 2.81
C ASP A 139 28.74 -6.98 1.36
N VAL A 140 27.64 -6.29 1.03
CA VAL A 140 27.45 -5.70 -0.31
C VAL A 140 26.78 -4.33 -0.23
N VAL A 141 27.24 -3.40 -1.07
CA VAL A 141 26.63 -2.07 -1.25
C VAL A 141 26.37 -1.82 -2.74
N LEU A 142 25.17 -1.39 -3.07
CA LEU A 142 24.77 -1.07 -4.44
C LEU A 142 24.82 0.44 -4.70
N TYR A 143 25.52 0.82 -5.75
CA TYR A 143 25.72 2.21 -6.14
C TYR A 143 25.03 2.52 -7.46
N ILE A 144 24.35 3.65 -7.53
CA ILE A 144 23.89 4.26 -8.79
C ILE A 144 24.63 5.59 -8.95
N ASN A 145 25.38 5.73 -10.03
CA ASN A 145 26.20 6.93 -10.31
C ASN A 145 27.08 7.32 -9.11
N GLY A 146 27.64 6.33 -8.41
CA GLY A 146 28.50 6.55 -7.25
C GLY A 146 27.79 6.91 -5.94
N ILE A 147 26.44 6.92 -5.90
CA ILE A 147 25.62 7.12 -4.70
C ILE A 147 25.22 5.75 -4.16
N PRO A 148 25.51 5.42 -2.88
CA PRO A 148 25.13 4.14 -2.29
C PRO A 148 23.64 4.12 -1.96
N VAL A 149 22.84 3.45 -2.78
CA VAL A 149 21.37 3.46 -2.69
C VAL A 149 20.78 2.26 -1.94
N CYS A 150 21.55 1.17 -1.83
CA CYS A 150 21.09 -0.04 -1.15
C CYS A 150 22.26 -0.73 -0.41
N ILE A 151 21.99 -1.19 0.80
CA ILE A 151 22.91 -2.02 1.60
C ILE A 151 22.34 -3.44 1.68
N VAL A 152 23.21 -4.42 1.57
CA VAL A 152 22.86 -5.85 1.64
C VAL A 152 23.68 -6.50 2.72
N GLU A 153 23.03 -7.21 3.61
CA GLU A 153 23.68 -8.01 4.66
C GLU A 153 23.28 -9.47 4.50
N LEU A 154 24.28 -10.31 4.38
CA LEU A 154 24.15 -11.72 4.12
C LEU A 154 24.59 -12.52 5.35
N LYS A 155 23.93 -13.63 5.62
CA LYS A 155 24.30 -14.54 6.69
C LYS A 155 24.53 -15.94 6.14
N ASN A 156 25.41 -16.69 6.80
CA ASN A 156 25.75 -18.03 6.35
C ASN A 156 24.53 -18.97 6.46
N PRO A 157 24.05 -19.54 5.34
CA PRO A 157 22.87 -20.41 5.34
C PRO A 157 23.08 -21.74 6.10
N THR A 158 24.30 -22.08 6.48
CA THR A 158 24.63 -23.33 7.21
C THR A 158 24.87 -23.10 8.69
N ASP A 159 24.85 -21.87 9.18
CA ASP A 159 25.01 -21.54 10.60
C ASP A 159 23.64 -21.30 11.24
N GLU A 160 23.22 -22.22 12.13
CA GLU A 160 21.92 -22.13 12.82
C GLU A 160 21.79 -20.87 13.71
N ASN A 161 22.90 -20.23 14.09
CA ASN A 161 22.92 -19.01 14.90
C ASN A 161 22.93 -17.73 14.05
N ALA A 162 23.31 -17.81 12.78
CA ALA A 162 23.36 -16.68 11.86
C ALA A 162 22.00 -16.50 11.18
N THR A 163 21.12 -15.73 11.79
CA THR A 163 19.74 -15.55 11.32
C THR A 163 19.55 -14.28 10.51
N ILE A 164 18.53 -14.27 9.65
CA ILE A 164 18.08 -13.06 8.94
C ILE A 164 17.74 -11.89 9.89
N ARG A 165 17.34 -12.20 11.15
CA ARG A 165 17.08 -11.19 12.18
C ARG A 165 18.38 -10.53 12.67
N GLU A 166 19.47 -11.26 12.67
CA GLU A 166 20.79 -10.71 12.97
C GLU A 166 21.27 -9.75 11.88
N ALA A 167 21.06 -10.10 10.60
CA ALA A 167 21.32 -9.20 9.48
C ALA A 167 20.53 -7.89 9.61
N HIS A 168 19.25 -7.96 9.96
CA HIS A 168 18.44 -6.78 10.25
C HIS A 168 19.03 -5.93 11.38
N THR A 169 19.39 -6.54 12.52
CA THR A 169 19.96 -5.83 13.67
C THR A 169 21.32 -5.19 13.30
N GLN A 170 22.09 -5.84 12.44
CA GLN A 170 23.38 -5.31 11.98
C GLN A 170 23.19 -4.01 11.19
N ILE A 171 22.25 -3.97 10.26
CA ILE A 171 21.97 -2.76 9.47
C ILE A 171 21.31 -1.69 10.34
N THR A 172 20.19 -2.02 10.99
CA THR A 172 19.29 -1.01 11.59
C THR A 172 19.78 -0.48 12.94
N VAL A 173 20.69 -1.20 13.62
CA VAL A 173 21.23 -0.81 14.93
C VAL A 173 22.73 -0.54 14.84
N ARG A 174 23.53 -1.51 14.39
CA ARG A 174 25.00 -1.40 14.44
C ARG A 174 25.50 -0.41 13.40
N TYR A 175 25.18 -0.60 12.12
CA TYR A 175 25.66 0.30 11.05
C TYR A 175 25.06 1.70 11.17
N LYS A 176 23.78 1.81 11.57
CA LYS A 176 23.14 3.09 11.85
C LYS A 176 23.88 3.90 12.91
N ARG A 177 24.40 3.25 13.96
CA ARG A 177 25.20 3.90 14.99
C ARG A 177 26.65 4.19 14.53
N ASP A 178 27.29 3.24 13.84
CA ASP A 178 28.74 3.21 13.64
C ASP A 178 29.18 3.87 12.33
N ILE A 179 28.37 3.78 11.27
CA ILE A 179 28.67 4.34 9.94
C ILE A 179 27.49 5.11 9.32
N PRO A 180 26.86 6.06 10.06
CA PRO A 180 25.76 6.85 9.54
C PRO A 180 26.10 7.65 8.27
N SER A 181 27.36 7.93 8.00
CA SER A 181 27.82 8.59 6.77
C SER A 181 27.50 7.80 5.50
N LEU A 182 27.47 6.46 5.56
CA LEU A 182 27.04 5.59 4.47
C LEU A 182 25.51 5.57 4.41
N LEU A 183 24.86 5.35 5.56
CA LEU A 183 23.43 5.11 5.62
C LEU A 183 22.58 6.35 5.30
N LYS A 184 23.15 7.56 5.38
CA LYS A 184 22.42 8.78 4.98
C LYS A 184 22.03 8.84 3.49
N TYR A 185 22.53 7.93 2.67
CA TYR A 185 22.16 7.84 1.25
C TYR A 185 21.32 6.59 0.94
N THR A 186 21.34 5.60 1.86
CA THR A 186 20.90 4.23 1.60
C THR A 186 19.40 4.09 1.86
N ALA A 187 18.60 4.28 0.82
CA ALA A 187 17.13 4.17 0.90
C ALA A 187 16.62 2.73 0.99
N LEU A 188 17.42 1.75 0.55
CA LEU A 188 17.02 0.36 0.51
C LEU A 188 17.97 -0.50 1.35
N ALA A 189 17.41 -1.52 1.98
CA ALA A 189 18.17 -2.51 2.72
C ALA A 189 17.69 -3.92 2.37
N VAL A 190 18.61 -4.82 2.11
CA VAL A 190 18.36 -6.24 1.86
C VAL A 190 19.00 -7.06 2.97
N ILE A 191 18.25 -8.01 3.50
CA ILE A 191 18.73 -8.99 4.47
C ILE A 191 18.49 -10.39 3.93
N SER A 192 19.47 -11.29 4.08
CA SER A 192 19.33 -12.66 3.62
C SER A 192 20.15 -13.64 4.47
N ASP A 193 19.58 -14.85 4.67
CA ASP A 193 20.24 -15.99 5.29
C ASP A 193 20.37 -17.20 4.34
N GLY A 194 20.23 -16.95 3.03
CA GLY A 194 20.27 -17.99 2.01
C GLY A 194 18.97 -18.78 1.83
N SER A 195 18.14 -18.86 2.85
CA SER A 195 16.80 -19.46 2.81
C SER A 195 15.72 -18.42 2.60
N ASN A 196 15.91 -17.24 3.16
CA ASN A 196 15.01 -16.10 3.07
C ASN A 196 15.79 -14.87 2.60
N SER A 197 15.22 -14.13 1.68
CA SER A 197 15.74 -12.84 1.20
C SER A 197 14.64 -11.79 1.26
N ARG A 198 14.89 -10.68 1.96
CA ARG A 198 13.86 -9.66 2.21
C ARG A 198 14.38 -8.26 1.93
N LEU A 199 13.48 -7.41 1.45
CA LEU A 199 13.70 -6.00 1.16
C LEU A 199 12.97 -5.12 2.17
N GLY A 200 13.61 -4.06 2.60
CA GLY A 200 13.09 -3.00 3.44
C GLY A 200 13.97 -1.76 3.36
N SER A 201 14.05 -0.98 4.44
CA SER A 201 14.96 0.14 4.58
C SER A 201 15.65 0.12 5.95
N VAL A 202 16.61 1.04 6.14
CA VAL A 202 17.31 1.20 7.43
C VAL A 202 16.36 1.59 8.58
N PHE A 203 15.22 2.21 8.27
CA PHE A 203 14.21 2.63 9.23
C PHE A 203 12.97 1.72 9.28
N THR A 204 13.03 0.59 8.58
CA THR A 204 11.93 -0.39 8.57
C THR A 204 12.08 -1.40 9.72
N PRO A 205 11.10 -1.57 10.63
CA PRO A 205 11.06 -2.66 11.59
C PRO A 205 11.12 -4.04 10.92
N TYR A 206 11.66 -5.05 11.62
CA TYR A 206 11.89 -6.38 11.06
C TYR A 206 10.64 -7.02 10.44
N GLU A 207 9.48 -6.83 11.05
CA GLU A 207 8.19 -7.35 10.61
C GLU A 207 7.70 -6.76 9.28
N PHE A 208 8.30 -5.66 8.85
CA PHE A 208 7.98 -5.00 7.57
C PHE A 208 9.06 -5.19 6.50
N PHE A 209 10.07 -6.05 6.76
CA PHE A 209 10.92 -6.55 5.70
C PHE A 209 10.24 -7.71 5.00
N TYR A 210 9.99 -7.60 3.70
CA TYR A 210 9.23 -8.56 2.92
C TYR A 210 10.04 -9.21 1.82
N ALA A 211 9.76 -10.50 1.56
CA ALA A 211 10.30 -11.19 0.42
C ALA A 211 9.77 -10.60 -0.88
N TRP A 212 10.62 -10.51 -1.89
CA TRP A 212 10.22 -10.16 -3.24
C TRP A 212 10.06 -11.43 -4.05
N LYS A 213 8.82 -11.82 -4.40
CA LYS A 213 8.51 -13.15 -4.93
C LYS A 213 8.11 -13.16 -6.40
N LYS A 214 8.18 -12.03 -7.13
CA LYS A 214 7.69 -11.95 -8.51
C LYS A 214 8.67 -11.22 -9.42
N ILE A 215 8.90 -11.79 -10.62
CA ILE A 215 9.60 -11.13 -11.73
C ILE A 215 8.58 -11.03 -12.87
N GLU A 216 8.01 -9.87 -13.10
CA GLU A 216 6.99 -9.60 -14.13
C GLU A 216 5.87 -10.67 -14.11
N ASN A 217 5.56 -11.28 -15.24
CA ASN A 217 4.49 -12.28 -15.37
C ASN A 217 4.91 -13.70 -14.99
N LYS A 218 6.10 -13.90 -14.39
CA LYS A 218 6.56 -15.21 -13.95
C LYS A 218 5.88 -15.64 -12.64
N SER A 219 5.85 -16.94 -12.41
CA SER A 219 5.36 -17.52 -11.17
C SER A 219 6.17 -17.00 -9.97
N GLU A 220 5.52 -16.93 -8.81
CA GLU A 220 6.17 -16.53 -7.56
C GLU A 220 7.25 -17.53 -7.15
N ALA A 221 8.41 -17.01 -6.73
CA ALA A 221 9.48 -17.83 -6.20
C ALA A 221 9.13 -18.37 -4.82
N GLN A 222 9.57 -19.60 -4.58
CA GLN A 222 9.46 -20.22 -3.26
C GLN A 222 10.69 -19.87 -2.40
N MET A 223 10.88 -20.56 -1.29
CA MET A 223 12.02 -20.32 -0.38
C MET A 223 13.36 -20.77 -0.99
N GLY A 224 14.46 -20.23 -0.48
CA GLY A 224 15.83 -20.62 -0.83
C GLY A 224 16.50 -19.71 -1.85
N VAL A 225 17.48 -20.25 -2.57
CA VAL A 225 18.30 -19.50 -3.56
C VAL A 225 17.43 -18.85 -4.65
N GLU A 226 16.34 -19.49 -5.01
CA GLU A 226 15.37 -18.93 -5.97
C GLU A 226 14.78 -17.61 -5.48
N GLN A 227 14.59 -17.46 -4.18
CA GLN A 227 14.09 -16.20 -3.58
C GLN A 227 15.10 -15.06 -3.73
N MET A 228 16.39 -15.33 -3.54
CA MET A 228 17.46 -14.35 -3.77
C MET A 228 17.51 -13.91 -5.24
N VAL A 229 17.50 -14.86 -6.15
CA VAL A 229 17.51 -14.59 -7.60
C VAL A 229 16.28 -13.77 -8.01
N THR A 230 15.11 -14.13 -7.47
CA THR A 230 13.87 -13.39 -7.73
C THR A 230 13.90 -11.97 -7.16
N LEU A 231 14.48 -11.77 -5.98
CA LEU A 231 14.69 -10.44 -5.42
C LEU A 231 15.61 -9.60 -6.32
N ILE A 232 16.73 -10.17 -6.78
CA ILE A 232 17.68 -9.46 -7.64
C ILE A 232 17.02 -9.03 -8.95
N TYR A 233 16.43 -9.96 -9.70
CA TYR A 233 15.79 -9.61 -10.98
C TYR A 233 14.49 -8.82 -10.81
N GLY A 234 13.73 -9.07 -9.76
CA GLY A 234 12.43 -8.45 -9.51
C GLY A 234 12.50 -7.06 -8.90
N ALA A 235 13.50 -6.77 -8.05
CA ALA A 235 13.62 -5.50 -7.35
C ALA A 235 14.95 -4.78 -7.59
N LEU A 236 16.08 -5.50 -7.72
CA LEU A 236 17.40 -4.88 -7.77
C LEU A 236 17.99 -4.75 -9.18
N ALA A 237 17.41 -5.37 -10.22
CA ALA A 237 17.86 -5.13 -11.58
C ALA A 237 17.81 -3.63 -11.93
N PRO A 238 18.75 -3.08 -12.73
CA PRO A 238 18.92 -1.65 -12.97
C PRO A 238 17.64 -0.85 -13.19
N ARG A 239 16.80 -1.24 -14.15
CA ARG A 239 15.52 -0.57 -14.41
C ARG A 239 14.53 -0.67 -13.24
N ARG A 240 14.58 -1.78 -12.49
CA ARG A 240 13.64 -2.05 -11.41
C ARG A 240 13.96 -1.24 -10.16
N ILE A 241 15.22 -1.28 -9.71
CA ILE A 241 15.64 -0.49 -8.54
C ILE A 241 15.48 1.02 -8.80
N THR A 242 15.77 1.47 -10.02
CA THR A 242 15.59 2.86 -10.43
C THR A 242 14.11 3.27 -10.34
N ALA A 243 13.19 2.43 -10.83
CA ALA A 243 11.75 2.68 -10.70
C ALA A 243 11.28 2.69 -9.23
N ILE A 244 11.79 1.75 -8.41
CA ILE A 244 11.46 1.68 -6.98
C ILE A 244 11.91 2.96 -6.25
N ILE A 245 13.14 3.40 -6.45
CA ILE A 245 13.68 4.64 -5.86
C ILE A 245 12.86 5.85 -6.33
N ARG A 246 12.51 5.90 -7.60
CA ARG A 246 11.77 7.04 -8.16
C ARG A 246 10.39 7.22 -7.53
N ASP A 247 9.61 6.14 -7.40
CA ASP A 247 8.17 6.26 -7.16
C ASP A 247 7.62 5.36 -6.03
N TYR A 248 8.42 4.49 -5.42
CA TYR A 248 7.93 3.46 -4.51
C TYR A 248 8.61 3.45 -3.14
N VAL A 249 9.42 4.46 -2.85
CA VAL A 249 9.93 4.76 -1.51
C VAL A 249 9.22 6.02 -1.02
N TYR A 250 8.57 5.93 0.13
CA TYR A 250 7.74 6.98 0.68
C TYR A 250 8.21 7.39 2.09
N PHE A 251 8.46 8.67 2.25
CA PHE A 251 8.71 9.32 3.54
C PHE A 251 7.50 10.19 3.88
N PRO A 252 6.73 9.89 4.94
CA PRO A 252 5.64 10.76 5.40
C PRO A 252 6.12 12.17 5.73
N ASP A 253 5.29 13.17 5.44
CA ASP A 253 5.56 14.55 5.85
C ASP A 253 5.59 14.62 7.38
N LEU A 254 6.65 15.26 7.92
CA LEU A 254 6.83 15.38 9.35
C LEU A 254 5.89 16.46 9.92
N ASP A 255 5.12 16.09 10.91
CA ASP A 255 4.40 17.03 11.75
C ASP A 255 5.27 17.41 12.96
N ASP A 256 5.23 18.68 13.41
CA ASP A 256 6.01 19.18 14.54
C ASP A 256 5.74 18.46 15.89
N LYS A 257 4.78 17.53 15.92
CA LYS A 257 4.28 16.86 17.13
C LYS A 257 4.44 15.33 17.17
N GLU A 258 4.80 14.69 16.07
CA GLU A 258 4.95 13.22 15.99
C GLU A 258 6.31 12.89 15.36
N ASP A 259 7.21 12.37 16.19
CA ASP A 259 8.56 11.91 15.79
C ASP A 259 8.54 10.47 15.24
N ASP A 260 7.56 10.09 14.43
CA ASP A 260 7.56 8.78 13.75
C ASP A 260 8.51 8.82 12.55
N GLU A 261 9.77 8.45 12.81
CA GLU A 261 10.80 8.23 11.78
C GLU A 261 10.45 6.96 10.98
N THR A 262 9.56 7.11 9.99
CA THR A 262 9.06 6.00 9.19
C THR A 262 9.45 6.16 7.72
N GLU A 263 10.09 5.15 7.18
CA GLU A 263 10.36 5.01 5.75
C GLU A 263 9.64 3.77 5.22
N ILE A 264 8.90 3.92 4.15
CA ILE A 264 8.07 2.86 3.58
C ILE A 264 8.58 2.53 2.20
N VAL A 265 9.01 1.28 2.03
CA VAL A 265 9.35 0.68 0.74
C VAL A 265 8.20 -0.19 0.28
N CYS A 266 7.83 -0.10 -1.00
CA CYS A 266 6.76 -0.93 -1.54
C CYS A 266 7.05 -2.43 -1.42
N ARG A 267 5.99 -3.22 -1.36
CA ARG A 267 6.04 -4.66 -1.55
C ARG A 267 5.82 -5.01 -3.02
N TYR A 268 6.28 -6.19 -3.44
CA TYR A 268 6.13 -6.62 -4.84
C TYR A 268 4.67 -6.56 -5.36
N PRO A 269 3.62 -6.92 -4.58
CA PRO A 269 2.25 -6.81 -5.07
C PRO A 269 1.83 -5.37 -5.32
N GLN A 270 2.29 -4.43 -4.46
CA GLN A 270 1.98 -3.01 -4.62
C GLN A 270 2.67 -2.42 -5.86
N PHE A 271 3.93 -2.80 -6.09
CA PHE A 271 4.68 -2.38 -7.27
C PHE A 271 3.99 -2.84 -8.56
N PHE A 272 3.76 -4.16 -8.70
CA PHE A 272 3.18 -4.70 -9.93
C PHE A 272 1.75 -4.24 -10.15
N ALA A 273 0.94 -4.17 -9.10
CA ALA A 273 -0.42 -3.64 -9.19
C ALA A 273 -0.44 -2.18 -9.66
N ALA A 274 0.40 -1.31 -9.11
CA ALA A 274 0.43 0.10 -9.51
C ALA A 274 0.89 0.27 -10.96
N GLU A 275 1.92 -0.46 -11.41
CA GLU A 275 2.40 -0.43 -12.80
C GLU A 275 1.31 -0.87 -13.79
N GLN A 276 0.71 -2.03 -13.55
CA GLN A 276 -0.32 -2.58 -14.43
C GLN A 276 -1.59 -1.74 -14.43
N MET A 277 -2.01 -1.26 -13.25
CA MET A 277 -3.18 -0.37 -13.12
C MET A 277 -2.96 0.96 -13.83
N ARG A 278 -1.76 1.56 -13.73
CA ARG A 278 -1.39 2.77 -14.47
C ARG A 278 -1.60 2.57 -15.97
N ASP A 279 -1.01 1.51 -16.52
CA ASP A 279 -1.06 1.24 -17.96
C ASP A 279 -2.50 0.98 -18.42
N ASN A 280 -3.28 0.23 -17.64
CA ASN A 280 -4.69 -0.02 -17.94
C ASN A 280 -5.55 1.25 -17.85
N ILE A 281 -5.35 2.10 -16.84
CA ILE A 281 -6.05 3.39 -16.70
C ILE A 281 -5.77 4.27 -17.92
N ILE A 282 -4.51 4.37 -18.35
CA ILE A 282 -4.10 5.16 -19.51
C ILE A 282 -4.79 4.67 -20.79
N ALA A 283 -4.90 3.36 -20.98
CA ALA A 283 -5.57 2.74 -22.14
C ALA A 283 -7.09 3.00 -22.16
N HIS A 284 -7.72 3.10 -20.99
CA HIS A 284 -9.17 3.26 -20.84
C HIS A 284 -9.63 4.69 -20.50
N LEU A 285 -8.70 5.66 -20.50
CA LEU A 285 -8.98 7.03 -20.08
C LEU A 285 -9.98 7.72 -21.02
N ARG A 286 -11.03 8.33 -20.45
CA ARG A 286 -12.07 9.05 -21.19
C ARG A 286 -11.51 10.18 -22.06
N SER A 287 -10.55 10.95 -21.58
CA SER A 287 -9.90 12.03 -22.34
C SER A 287 -9.19 11.56 -23.61
N ARG A 288 -8.98 10.25 -23.75
CA ARG A 288 -8.33 9.62 -24.90
C ARG A 288 -9.26 8.72 -25.71
N GLY A 289 -10.56 8.85 -25.50
CA GLY A 289 -11.58 8.05 -26.20
C GLY A 289 -11.80 6.66 -25.60
N GLY A 290 -11.25 6.38 -24.42
CA GLY A 290 -11.50 5.15 -23.67
C GLY A 290 -12.92 5.09 -23.08
N ASP A 291 -13.31 3.93 -22.60
CA ASP A 291 -14.63 3.67 -22.05
C ASP A 291 -14.81 4.15 -20.60
N GLY A 292 -13.75 4.67 -19.96
CA GLY A 292 -13.75 5.14 -18.58
C GLY A 292 -13.77 4.01 -17.53
N LYS A 293 -13.48 2.77 -17.92
CA LYS A 293 -13.37 1.62 -17.02
C LYS A 293 -11.89 1.32 -16.77
N GLY A 294 -11.29 2.01 -15.79
CA GLY A 294 -9.87 1.98 -15.50
C GLY A 294 -9.35 0.65 -14.91
N GLY A 295 -10.24 -0.32 -14.67
CA GLY A 295 -9.90 -1.66 -14.18
C GLY A 295 -10.15 -1.86 -12.69
N THR A 296 -10.02 -3.11 -12.26
CA THR A 296 -10.20 -3.54 -10.86
C THR A 296 -8.92 -4.20 -10.34
N TYR A 297 -8.46 -3.74 -9.17
CA TYR A 297 -7.43 -4.41 -8.39
C TYR A 297 -8.05 -5.23 -7.26
N PHE A 298 -7.79 -6.53 -7.27
CA PHE A 298 -8.13 -7.42 -6.18
C PHE A 298 -6.97 -7.53 -5.20
N GLY A 299 -7.08 -6.88 -4.04
CA GLY A 299 -6.08 -6.94 -2.97
C GLY A 299 -6.68 -7.42 -1.66
N ALA A 300 -6.13 -8.47 -1.08
CA ALA A 300 -6.55 -9.01 0.21
C ALA A 300 -6.66 -7.92 1.28
N THR A 301 -7.60 -8.05 2.21
CA THR A 301 -7.74 -7.11 3.33
C THR A 301 -6.45 -7.10 4.16
N GLY A 302 -5.94 -5.90 4.49
CA GLY A 302 -4.68 -5.74 5.23
C GLY A 302 -3.41 -5.78 4.36
N CYS A 303 -3.50 -6.05 3.05
CA CYS A 303 -2.33 -6.07 2.16
C CYS A 303 -1.73 -4.69 1.83
N GLY A 304 -2.33 -3.60 2.31
CA GLY A 304 -1.85 -2.24 2.06
C GLY A 304 -2.35 -1.62 0.76
N LYS A 305 -3.61 -1.88 0.36
CA LYS A 305 -4.28 -1.25 -0.80
C LYS A 305 -4.11 0.27 -0.85
N THR A 306 -4.20 0.94 0.30
CA THR A 306 -4.09 2.40 0.37
C THR A 306 -2.70 2.90 -0.07
N TYR A 307 -1.62 2.16 0.23
CA TYR A 307 -0.29 2.47 -0.30
C TYR A 307 -0.20 2.20 -1.81
N THR A 308 -0.86 1.15 -2.31
CA THR A 308 -0.96 0.92 -3.77
C THR A 308 -1.64 2.11 -4.46
N MET A 309 -2.73 2.64 -3.87
CA MET A 309 -3.39 3.86 -4.38
C MET A 309 -2.46 5.07 -4.35
N LEU A 310 -1.66 5.24 -3.29
CA LEU A 310 -0.72 6.35 -3.17
C LEU A 310 0.37 6.29 -4.25
N PHE A 311 0.99 5.13 -4.44
CA PHE A 311 2.02 4.93 -5.46
C PHE A 311 1.45 5.14 -6.87
N LEU A 312 0.26 4.62 -7.13
CA LEU A 312 -0.45 4.81 -8.40
C LEU A 312 -0.83 6.28 -8.61
N ALA A 313 -1.32 6.96 -7.59
CA ALA A 313 -1.66 8.39 -7.65
C ALA A 313 -0.43 9.24 -8.00
N ARG A 314 0.75 8.95 -7.39
CA ARG A 314 2.01 9.62 -7.74
C ARG A 314 2.36 9.46 -9.22
N GLN A 315 2.25 8.25 -9.75
CA GLN A 315 2.56 8.00 -11.16
C GLN A 315 1.62 8.73 -12.11
N LEU A 316 0.33 8.77 -11.81
CA LEU A 316 -0.65 9.44 -12.64
C LEU A 316 -0.60 10.96 -12.52
N ALA A 317 -0.54 11.49 -11.29
CA ALA A 317 -0.60 12.94 -11.05
C ALA A 317 0.73 13.65 -11.29
N LEU A 318 1.86 13.00 -11.03
CA LEU A 318 3.18 13.61 -11.11
C LEU A 318 3.95 13.15 -12.35
N ARG A 319 4.18 11.84 -12.52
CA ARG A 319 5.02 11.31 -13.60
C ARG A 319 4.34 11.35 -14.96
N SER A 320 3.06 11.06 -15.00
CA SER A 320 2.27 11.13 -16.25
C SER A 320 1.56 12.48 -16.42
N LYS A 321 1.90 13.49 -15.63
CA LYS A 321 1.21 14.78 -15.56
C LYS A 321 1.02 15.46 -16.90
N ALA A 322 2.08 15.57 -17.68
CA ALA A 322 2.03 16.22 -19.00
C ALA A 322 1.19 15.40 -19.98
N TYR A 323 1.34 14.07 -19.97
CA TYR A 323 0.63 13.16 -20.84
C TYR A 323 -0.86 13.07 -20.52
N LEU A 324 -1.23 13.19 -19.24
CA LEU A 324 -2.62 13.13 -18.75
C LEU A 324 -3.24 14.52 -18.53
N GLU A 325 -2.60 15.59 -18.98
CA GLU A 325 -3.07 16.98 -18.86
C GLU A 325 -3.39 17.37 -17.40
N SER A 326 -2.52 17.01 -16.48
CA SER A 326 -2.69 17.24 -15.04
C SER A 326 -4.02 16.69 -14.50
N PRO A 327 -4.20 15.38 -14.40
CA PRO A 327 -5.45 14.77 -13.97
C PRO A 327 -5.79 15.14 -12.53
N THR A 328 -7.09 15.22 -12.24
CA THR A 328 -7.60 15.27 -10.87
C THR A 328 -7.85 13.85 -10.38
N ILE A 329 -7.28 13.47 -9.24
CA ILE A 329 -7.49 12.15 -8.62
C ILE A 329 -8.42 12.30 -7.44
N LEU A 330 -9.52 11.56 -7.44
CA LEU A 330 -10.50 11.53 -6.38
C LEU A 330 -10.55 10.13 -5.75
N ILE A 331 -10.13 10.03 -4.49
CA ILE A 331 -10.13 8.79 -3.73
C ILE A 331 -11.41 8.72 -2.93
N ILE A 332 -12.22 7.70 -3.20
CA ILE A 332 -13.55 7.51 -2.65
C ILE A 332 -13.54 6.29 -1.76
N VAL A 333 -13.77 6.49 -0.47
CA VAL A 333 -13.83 5.44 0.55
C VAL A 333 -15.26 5.18 1.01
N ASP A 334 -15.51 3.99 1.56
CA ASP A 334 -16.85 3.57 1.96
C ASP A 334 -17.28 4.11 3.33
N ARG A 335 -16.34 4.38 4.25
CA ARG A 335 -16.64 4.74 5.64
C ARG A 335 -15.80 5.91 6.14
N GLU A 336 -16.33 6.65 7.10
CA GLU A 336 -15.63 7.78 7.75
C GLU A 336 -14.34 7.34 8.46
N ASP A 337 -14.31 6.15 9.08
CA ASP A 337 -13.08 5.60 9.68
C ASP A 337 -11.98 5.38 8.63
N LEU A 338 -12.35 4.88 7.44
CA LEU A 338 -11.45 4.70 6.31
C LEU A 338 -11.06 6.04 5.69
N GLU A 339 -11.98 7.03 5.65
CA GLU A 339 -11.67 8.40 5.25
C GLU A 339 -10.58 8.99 6.15
N THR A 340 -10.66 8.76 7.46
CA THR A 340 -9.64 9.21 8.42
C THR A 340 -8.29 8.56 8.15
N GLN A 341 -8.22 7.25 7.87
CA GLN A 341 -6.96 6.54 7.61
C GLN A 341 -6.36 6.94 6.26
N ALA A 342 -7.14 6.87 5.18
CA ALA A 342 -6.69 7.28 3.86
C ALA A 342 -6.37 8.78 3.82
N GLY A 343 -7.20 9.61 4.45
CA GLY A 343 -7.01 11.04 4.57
C GLY A 343 -5.69 11.39 5.27
N LYS A 344 -5.38 10.74 6.39
CA LYS A 344 -4.09 10.94 7.10
C LYS A 344 -2.91 10.58 6.20
N LEU A 345 -2.96 9.43 5.51
CA LEU A 345 -1.90 9.02 4.62
C LEU A 345 -1.68 10.05 3.49
N PHE A 346 -2.73 10.42 2.78
CA PHE A 346 -2.62 11.35 1.66
C PHE A 346 -2.27 12.78 2.11
N CYS A 347 -2.81 13.27 3.23
CA CYS A 347 -2.44 14.58 3.78
C CYS A 347 -0.98 14.65 4.25
N LYS A 348 -0.39 13.53 4.68
CA LYS A 348 1.05 13.40 5.01
C LYS A 348 1.92 13.09 3.78
N SER A 349 1.39 13.19 2.57
CA SER A 349 2.10 12.86 1.33
C SER A 349 2.25 14.05 0.38
N LYS A 350 2.10 15.26 0.86
CA LYS A 350 2.15 16.48 0.02
C LYS A 350 3.51 16.65 -0.65
N GLU A 351 4.59 16.46 0.11
CA GLU A 351 5.94 16.53 -0.43
C GLU A 351 6.21 15.38 -1.41
N TYR A 352 5.81 14.16 -1.05
CA TYR A 352 5.95 12.99 -1.93
C TYR A 352 5.19 13.14 -3.25
N MET A 353 3.99 13.72 -3.21
CA MET A 353 3.17 13.99 -4.40
C MET A 353 3.54 15.29 -5.11
N ASN A 354 4.41 16.10 -4.52
CA ASN A 354 4.68 17.49 -4.96
C ASN A 354 3.38 18.28 -5.18
N ASP A 355 2.41 18.11 -4.27
CA ASP A 355 1.09 18.73 -4.35
C ASP A 355 0.58 19.18 -2.98
N ASN A 356 0.60 20.49 -2.74
CA ASN A 356 0.10 21.10 -1.51
C ASN A 356 -1.44 21.19 -1.44
N SER A 357 -2.14 20.87 -2.54
CA SER A 357 -3.61 20.91 -2.60
C SER A 357 -4.29 19.66 -2.05
N ILE A 358 -3.52 18.64 -1.65
CA ILE A 358 -4.06 17.39 -1.10
C ILE A 358 -4.87 17.67 0.15
N ARG A 359 -6.13 17.25 0.15
CA ARG A 359 -7.02 17.38 1.32
C ARG A 359 -8.16 16.38 1.31
N VAL A 360 -8.75 16.21 2.47
CA VAL A 360 -10.02 15.52 2.66
C VAL A 360 -11.16 16.53 2.54
N PHE A 361 -12.27 16.13 1.95
CA PHE A 361 -13.50 16.93 1.94
C PHE A 361 -14.34 16.63 3.17
N ASP A 362 -14.54 17.59 4.05
CA ASP A 362 -15.34 17.42 5.26
C ASP A 362 -16.85 17.44 4.94
N THR A 363 -17.28 18.32 4.02
CA THR A 363 -18.68 18.54 3.70
C THR A 363 -19.00 18.34 2.21
N ILE A 364 -20.29 18.18 1.91
CA ILE A 364 -20.80 18.13 0.53
C ILE A 364 -20.57 19.46 -0.18
N GLU A 365 -20.70 20.57 0.54
CA GLU A 365 -20.50 21.92 0.04
C GLU A 365 -19.05 22.16 -0.37
N ASP A 366 -18.08 21.66 0.42
CA ASP A 366 -16.65 21.72 0.08
C ASP A 366 -16.35 20.93 -1.19
N LEU A 367 -16.86 19.69 -1.26
CA LEU A 367 -16.74 18.85 -2.45
C LEU A 367 -17.30 19.57 -3.68
N ARG A 368 -18.51 20.13 -3.57
CA ARG A 368 -19.16 20.86 -4.67
C ARG A 368 -18.34 22.07 -5.10
N LYS A 369 -17.94 22.91 -4.16
CA LYS A 369 -17.18 24.14 -4.43
C LYS A 369 -15.86 23.84 -5.13
N GLU A 370 -15.08 22.92 -4.60
CA GLU A 370 -13.77 22.59 -5.14
C GLU A 370 -13.89 21.92 -6.50
N MET A 371 -14.72 20.87 -6.62
CA MET A 371 -14.82 20.09 -7.85
C MET A 371 -15.44 20.88 -9.00
N SER A 372 -16.42 21.76 -8.74
CA SER A 372 -17.04 22.59 -9.79
C SER A 372 -16.10 23.66 -10.35
N LEU A 373 -15.17 24.16 -9.54
CA LEU A 373 -14.21 25.20 -9.95
C LEU A 373 -12.89 24.62 -10.48
N ARG A 374 -12.63 23.35 -10.18
CA ARG A 374 -11.33 22.72 -10.51
C ARG A 374 -11.21 22.50 -12.00
N THR A 375 -10.15 23.06 -12.59
CA THR A 375 -9.87 22.93 -14.02
C THR A 375 -8.80 21.89 -14.32
N ARG A 376 -7.88 21.60 -13.38
CA ARG A 376 -6.78 20.63 -13.54
C ARG A 376 -6.11 20.28 -12.21
N GLY A 377 -5.48 19.11 -12.16
CA GLY A 377 -4.68 18.63 -11.03
C GLY A 377 -5.46 18.43 -9.74
N GLY A 378 -4.74 18.13 -8.68
CA GLY A 378 -5.25 17.94 -7.32
C GLY A 378 -5.55 16.48 -6.99
N VAL A 379 -5.26 16.12 -5.73
CA VAL A 379 -5.57 14.81 -5.16
C VAL A 379 -6.46 15.02 -3.94
N TYR A 380 -7.60 14.36 -3.92
CA TYR A 380 -8.64 14.57 -2.93
C TYR A 380 -9.15 13.26 -2.36
N VAL A 381 -9.52 13.26 -1.09
CA VAL A 381 -10.14 12.11 -0.41
C VAL A 381 -11.56 12.48 0.02
N THR A 382 -12.51 11.57 -0.15
CA THR A 382 -13.90 11.77 0.22
C THR A 382 -14.61 10.44 0.49
N THR A 383 -15.75 10.48 1.15
CA THR A 383 -16.63 9.29 1.29
C THR A 383 -17.67 9.22 0.20
N ILE A 384 -18.10 7.99 -0.14
CA ILE A 384 -19.17 7.77 -1.13
C ILE A 384 -20.52 8.37 -0.69
N GLN A 385 -20.76 8.50 0.60
CA GLN A 385 -21.99 9.05 1.17
C GLN A 385 -22.19 10.55 0.83
N LYS A 386 -21.11 11.25 0.44
CA LYS A 386 -21.21 12.64 -0.01
C LYS A 386 -21.84 12.78 -1.41
N PHE A 387 -21.91 11.68 -2.18
CA PHE A 387 -22.58 11.65 -3.48
C PHE A 387 -24.07 11.33 -3.33
N GLN A 388 -24.89 12.37 -3.29
CA GLN A 388 -26.34 12.30 -3.08
C GLN A 388 -27.11 12.95 -4.26
N SER A 389 -28.41 12.71 -4.33
CA SER A 389 -29.29 13.24 -5.40
C SER A 389 -29.24 14.76 -5.54
N THR A 390 -28.95 15.48 -4.44
CA THR A 390 -28.89 16.95 -4.41
C THR A 390 -27.60 17.51 -5.01
N LEU A 391 -26.61 16.67 -5.28
CA LEU A 391 -25.28 17.12 -5.72
C LEU A 391 -25.28 17.60 -7.18
N GLY A 392 -26.04 16.91 -8.06
CA GLY A 392 -26.10 17.21 -9.50
C GLY A 392 -24.77 17.01 -10.21
N LEU A 393 -24.57 17.68 -11.33
CA LEU A 393 -23.30 17.68 -12.06
C LEU A 393 -22.26 18.50 -11.29
N LEU A 394 -21.13 17.88 -10.95
CA LEU A 394 -20.00 18.54 -10.31
C LEU A 394 -18.98 19.02 -11.33
N ASN A 395 -18.61 18.14 -12.25
CA ASN A 395 -17.59 18.44 -13.26
C ASN A 395 -17.76 17.47 -14.44
N ASP A 396 -17.65 17.97 -15.66
CA ASP A 396 -17.79 17.19 -16.89
C ASP A 396 -16.46 16.86 -17.57
N ARG A 397 -15.34 17.21 -16.94
CA ARG A 397 -14.01 16.91 -17.48
C ARG A 397 -13.78 15.41 -17.60
N SER A 398 -13.03 15.03 -18.63
CA SER A 398 -12.68 13.64 -18.93
C SER A 398 -11.33 13.20 -18.34
N ASN A 399 -10.54 14.12 -17.75
CA ASN A 399 -9.28 13.82 -17.07
C ASN A 399 -9.41 13.78 -15.55
N ILE A 400 -10.56 13.34 -15.03
CA ILE A 400 -10.80 13.01 -13.64
C ILE A 400 -10.68 11.49 -13.48
N ILE A 401 -9.92 11.03 -12.50
CA ILE A 401 -9.73 9.61 -12.20
C ILE A 401 -10.23 9.35 -10.77
N CYS A 402 -11.22 8.48 -10.65
CA CYS A 402 -11.84 8.12 -9.37
C CYS A 402 -11.33 6.75 -8.90
N PHE A 403 -10.63 6.71 -7.77
CA PHE A 403 -10.25 5.48 -7.07
C PHE A 403 -11.33 5.14 -6.05
N SER A 404 -11.94 3.99 -6.19
CA SER A 404 -13.02 3.52 -5.32
C SER A 404 -12.51 2.40 -4.42
N ASP A 405 -12.32 2.69 -3.13
CA ASP A 405 -11.97 1.67 -2.13
C ASP A 405 -13.20 0.87 -1.72
N GLU A 406 -13.00 -0.42 -1.41
CA GLU A 406 -14.04 -1.40 -1.13
C GLU A 406 -15.18 -1.38 -2.17
N ALA A 407 -14.79 -1.33 -3.45
CA ALA A 407 -15.65 -1.07 -4.61
C ALA A 407 -16.86 -2.02 -4.74
N HIS A 408 -16.79 -3.20 -4.12
CA HIS A 408 -17.86 -4.22 -4.10
C HIS A 408 -19.09 -3.84 -3.25
N ARG A 409 -18.99 -2.85 -2.35
CA ARG A 409 -20.07 -2.53 -1.40
C ARG A 409 -21.13 -1.63 -2.03
N THR A 410 -21.05 -0.33 -1.78
CA THR A 410 -22.07 0.65 -2.18
C THR A 410 -21.90 1.21 -3.59
N GLN A 411 -20.78 0.89 -4.24
CA GLN A 411 -20.35 1.52 -5.49
C GLN A 411 -20.74 0.72 -6.76
N VAL A 412 -21.30 -0.48 -6.60
CA VAL A 412 -21.73 -1.34 -7.72
C VAL A 412 -23.23 -1.28 -8.00
N SER A 413 -24.04 -0.77 -7.07
CA SER A 413 -25.50 -0.69 -7.23
C SER A 413 -25.90 0.44 -8.20
N LEU A 414 -25.95 0.13 -9.49
CA LEU A 414 -26.47 1.02 -10.54
C LEU A 414 -28.00 0.93 -10.68
N GLY A 415 -28.64 0.04 -9.91
CA GLY A 415 -30.09 -0.18 -9.94
C GLY A 415 -30.87 0.67 -8.95
N SER A 416 -32.16 0.90 -9.25
CA SER A 416 -33.11 1.49 -8.31
C SER A 416 -33.54 0.45 -7.29
N GLY A 417 -33.28 0.68 -6.02
CA GLY A 417 -33.82 -0.10 -4.91
C GLY A 417 -35.00 0.59 -4.28
N LEU A 418 -36.08 -0.16 -3.96
CA LEU A 418 -37.18 0.36 -3.15
C LEU A 418 -36.77 0.29 -1.67
N LYS A 419 -36.60 1.43 -0.99
CA LYS A 419 -36.53 1.50 0.47
C LYS A 419 -37.94 1.82 1.01
N VAL A 420 -38.48 0.90 1.80
CA VAL A 420 -39.63 1.18 2.66
C VAL A 420 -39.10 1.87 3.91
N VAL A 421 -39.49 3.12 4.12
CA VAL A 421 -39.12 3.88 5.32
C VAL A 421 -40.11 3.54 6.43
N ASP A 422 -39.60 3.00 7.55
CA ASP A 422 -40.39 2.74 8.75
C ASP A 422 -40.91 4.04 9.38
N LYS A 423 -42.16 4.00 9.79
CA LYS A 423 -42.94 5.09 10.36
C LYS A 423 -42.43 5.54 11.74
N ALA A 424 -41.41 6.33 11.86
CA ALA A 424 -41.07 6.83 13.20
C ALA A 424 -40.98 8.36 13.31
N GLU A 425 -40.76 9.12 12.25
CA GLU A 425 -40.48 10.57 12.42
C GLU A 425 -41.24 11.55 11.53
N ASP A 426 -42.06 11.14 10.53
CA ASP A 426 -42.86 12.09 9.77
C ASP A 426 -44.13 11.45 9.21
N GLN A 427 -45.30 11.82 9.76
CA GLN A 427 -46.62 11.28 9.41
C GLN A 427 -47.15 11.75 8.02
N THR A 428 -46.39 12.50 7.25
CA THR A 428 -46.90 13.11 6.02
C THR A 428 -46.37 12.53 4.70
N LYS A 429 -45.49 11.53 4.73
CA LYS A 429 -44.91 10.92 3.51
C LYS A 429 -45.04 9.41 3.49
N LEU A 430 -46.20 8.89 3.14
CA LEU A 430 -46.39 7.53 2.63
C LEU A 430 -46.02 7.53 1.15
N GLY A 431 -44.91 6.88 0.80
CA GLY A 431 -44.53 6.68 -0.59
C GLY A 431 -43.31 5.76 -0.68
N ALA A 432 -43.34 4.78 -1.58
CA ALA A 432 -42.15 4.05 -1.96
C ALA A 432 -41.26 4.99 -2.78
N PHE A 433 -40.09 5.36 -2.25
CA PHE A 433 -39.15 6.19 -2.97
C PHE A 433 -38.14 5.28 -3.69
N VAL A 434 -37.96 5.53 -5.00
CA VAL A 434 -36.86 4.93 -5.77
C VAL A 434 -35.57 5.58 -5.28
N THR A 435 -34.77 4.84 -4.52
CA THR A 435 -33.43 5.29 -4.15
C THR A 435 -32.45 4.75 -5.17
N HIS A 436 -31.81 5.63 -5.91
CA HIS A 436 -30.64 5.25 -6.69
C HIS A 436 -29.46 5.00 -5.77
N GLY A 437 -28.60 4.02 -6.10
CA GLY A 437 -27.37 3.78 -5.36
C GLY A 437 -26.40 4.96 -5.47
N PHE A 438 -25.51 5.14 -4.50
CA PHE A 438 -24.47 6.18 -4.51
C PHE A 438 -23.60 6.16 -5.78
N ALA A 439 -23.37 4.97 -6.37
CA ALA A 439 -22.67 4.82 -7.64
C ALA A 439 -23.37 5.54 -8.81
N THR A 440 -24.70 5.58 -8.83
CA THR A 440 -25.45 6.32 -9.85
C THR A 440 -25.27 7.83 -9.68
N TYR A 441 -25.34 8.33 -8.45
CA TYR A 441 -25.12 9.74 -8.16
C TYR A 441 -23.68 10.18 -8.46
N LEU A 442 -22.69 9.35 -8.13
CA LEU A 442 -21.28 9.59 -8.47
C LEU A 442 -21.10 9.72 -9.99
N ARG A 443 -21.67 8.81 -10.77
CA ARG A 443 -21.58 8.85 -12.24
C ARG A 443 -22.36 10.01 -12.86
N THR A 444 -23.46 10.44 -12.24
CA THR A 444 -24.18 11.64 -12.65
C THR A 444 -23.39 12.91 -12.34
N ALA A 445 -22.67 12.91 -11.21
CA ALA A 445 -21.87 14.05 -10.78
C ALA A 445 -20.56 14.21 -11.59
N LEU A 446 -19.97 13.10 -12.05
CA LEU A 446 -18.71 13.05 -12.80
C LEU A 446 -18.84 12.13 -14.04
N PRO A 447 -19.66 12.47 -15.04
CA PRO A 447 -20.07 11.55 -16.12
C PRO A 447 -18.92 11.10 -17.02
N ASN A 448 -17.89 11.93 -17.17
CA ASN A 448 -16.74 11.68 -18.03
C ASN A 448 -15.49 11.21 -17.27
N ALA A 449 -15.59 10.94 -15.96
CA ALA A 449 -14.46 10.42 -15.18
C ALA A 449 -14.10 8.96 -15.56
N THR A 450 -12.85 8.59 -15.31
CA THR A 450 -12.38 7.20 -15.37
C THR A 450 -12.44 6.59 -13.98
N TYR A 451 -13.09 5.44 -13.85
CA TYR A 451 -13.35 4.78 -12.57
C TYR A 451 -12.46 3.55 -12.39
N VAL A 452 -11.86 3.43 -11.23
CA VAL A 452 -10.91 2.37 -10.84
C VAL A 452 -11.39 1.74 -9.55
N GLY A 453 -11.52 0.42 -9.52
CA GLY A 453 -11.98 -0.32 -8.34
C GLY A 453 -10.83 -0.94 -7.56
N PHE A 454 -10.81 -0.75 -6.23
CA PHE A 454 -9.96 -1.47 -5.30
C PHE A 454 -10.85 -2.27 -4.35
N THR A 455 -10.61 -3.58 -4.22
CA THR A 455 -11.48 -4.42 -3.40
C THR A 455 -10.75 -5.64 -2.85
N GLY A 456 -11.16 -6.08 -1.66
CA GLY A 456 -10.75 -7.37 -1.08
C GLY A 456 -11.65 -8.53 -1.50
N THR A 457 -12.81 -8.26 -2.12
CA THR A 457 -13.83 -9.24 -2.51
C THR A 457 -14.46 -8.84 -3.85
N PRO A 458 -13.84 -9.15 -5.00
CA PRO A 458 -14.42 -8.83 -6.30
C PRO A 458 -15.70 -9.65 -6.51
N ILE A 459 -16.73 -8.97 -7.03
CA ILE A 459 -17.98 -9.55 -7.50
C ILE A 459 -18.19 -9.17 -8.97
N ASP A 460 -19.05 -9.89 -9.69
CA ASP A 460 -19.27 -9.66 -11.12
C ASP A 460 -19.70 -8.22 -11.41
N GLU A 461 -20.52 -7.63 -10.54
CA GLU A 461 -20.95 -6.24 -10.64
C GLU A 461 -19.77 -5.25 -10.55
N THR A 462 -18.74 -5.55 -9.75
CA THR A 462 -17.54 -4.72 -9.65
C THR A 462 -16.82 -4.66 -11.00
N ILE A 463 -16.64 -5.81 -11.64
CA ILE A 463 -16.00 -5.92 -12.96
C ILE A 463 -16.83 -5.17 -14.01
N HIS A 464 -18.17 -5.31 -13.95
CA HIS A 464 -19.04 -4.61 -14.88
C HIS A 464 -18.93 -3.07 -14.76
N VAL A 465 -18.76 -2.55 -13.55
CA VAL A 465 -18.72 -1.10 -13.26
C VAL A 465 -17.35 -0.51 -13.53
N PHE A 466 -16.27 -1.15 -13.06
CA PHE A 466 -14.90 -0.59 -13.06
C PHE A 466 -14.03 -1.14 -14.20
N GLY A 467 -14.40 -2.24 -14.81
CA GLY A 467 -13.61 -2.94 -15.83
C GLY A 467 -12.99 -4.24 -15.31
N ALA A 468 -12.33 -4.95 -16.20
CA ALA A 468 -11.70 -6.23 -15.91
C ALA A 468 -10.73 -6.16 -14.72
N GLU A 469 -10.49 -7.30 -14.09
CA GLU A 469 -9.44 -7.45 -13.11
C GLU A 469 -8.08 -7.30 -13.80
N VAL A 470 -7.29 -6.35 -13.31
CA VAL A 470 -5.97 -6.01 -13.88
C VAL A 470 -4.86 -6.73 -13.16
N ASP A 471 -4.92 -6.77 -11.82
CA ASP A 471 -3.97 -7.52 -11.01
C ASP A 471 -4.65 -8.04 -9.73
N ARG A 472 -4.04 -9.08 -9.15
CA ARG A 472 -4.61 -9.82 -8.02
C ARG A 472 -3.54 -10.16 -6.99
N TYR A 473 -3.89 -9.89 -5.72
CA TYR A 473 -3.16 -10.38 -4.56
C TYR A 473 -4.13 -11.04 -3.57
N THR A 474 -4.14 -12.36 -3.54
CA THR A 474 -5.14 -13.15 -2.81
C THR A 474 -4.86 -13.22 -1.31
N MET A 475 -5.87 -13.60 -0.52
CA MET A 475 -5.72 -13.86 0.93
C MET A 475 -4.68 -14.97 1.19
N ARG A 476 -4.63 -16.01 0.35
CA ARG A 476 -3.66 -17.08 0.49
C ARG A 476 -2.23 -16.58 0.28
N GLN A 477 -1.97 -15.80 -0.78
CA GLN A 477 -0.67 -15.17 -0.98
C GLN A 477 -0.29 -14.28 0.20
N SER A 478 -1.26 -13.52 0.75
CA SER A 478 -1.03 -12.65 1.91
C SER A 478 -0.65 -13.44 3.18
N VAL A 479 -1.23 -14.62 3.37
CA VAL A 479 -0.85 -15.55 4.47
C VAL A 479 0.52 -16.17 4.21
N ASP A 480 0.77 -16.65 2.99
CA ASP A 480 2.05 -17.25 2.58
C ASP A 480 3.22 -16.24 2.63
N ASP A 481 2.92 -14.95 2.51
CA ASP A 481 3.87 -13.84 2.66
C ASP A 481 4.03 -13.36 4.13
N GLY A 482 3.25 -13.92 5.05
CA GLY A 482 3.26 -13.54 6.47
C GLY A 482 2.67 -12.15 6.75
N ILE A 483 1.88 -11.58 5.82
CA ILE A 483 1.26 -10.25 5.97
C ILE A 483 -0.04 -10.35 6.76
N THR A 484 -0.81 -11.41 6.53
CA THR A 484 -2.05 -11.71 7.27
C THR A 484 -1.96 -13.09 7.91
N VAL A 485 -2.73 -13.29 8.97
CA VAL A 485 -2.79 -14.57 9.64
C VAL A 485 -3.79 -15.50 8.95
N ASP A 486 -3.52 -16.81 9.01
CA ASP A 486 -4.46 -17.82 8.53
C ASP A 486 -5.72 -17.83 9.41
N ILE A 487 -6.88 -17.82 8.74
CA ILE A 487 -8.19 -17.85 9.43
C ILE A 487 -8.70 -19.30 9.41
N LYS A 488 -8.71 -19.93 10.58
CA LYS A 488 -9.34 -21.24 10.75
C LYS A 488 -10.83 -21.07 10.92
N TYR A 489 -11.61 -21.66 10.02
CA TYR A 489 -13.07 -21.60 10.06
C TYR A 489 -13.63 -22.86 10.69
N GLU A 490 -14.39 -22.71 11.79
CA GLU A 490 -15.15 -23.78 12.42
C GLU A 490 -16.65 -23.48 12.35
N ALA A 491 -17.37 -24.20 11.50
CA ALA A 491 -18.81 -24.06 11.35
C ALA A 491 -19.55 -24.77 12.49
N ARG A 492 -20.34 -24.03 13.24
CA ARG A 492 -21.20 -24.57 14.30
C ARG A 492 -22.68 -24.28 14.03
N LEU A 493 -23.52 -25.29 14.05
CA LEU A 493 -24.96 -25.19 13.80
C LEU A 493 -25.74 -25.19 15.11
N ALA A 494 -26.37 -24.07 15.44
CA ALA A 494 -27.38 -24.02 16.48
C ALA A 494 -28.75 -24.38 15.90
N ARG A 495 -29.30 -25.55 16.22
CA ARG A 495 -30.64 -25.96 15.79
C ARG A 495 -31.68 -25.32 16.73
N VAL A 496 -32.69 -24.66 16.14
CA VAL A 496 -33.82 -24.08 16.85
C VAL A 496 -35.12 -24.44 16.14
N LEU A 497 -36.14 -24.83 16.91
CA LEU A 497 -37.51 -24.94 16.43
C LEU A 497 -38.19 -23.59 16.68
N VAL A 498 -38.82 -23.02 15.68
CA VAL A 498 -39.62 -21.77 15.79
C VAL A 498 -40.87 -22.09 16.60
N ASP A 499 -41.17 -21.30 17.63
CA ASP A 499 -42.38 -21.45 18.44
C ASP A 499 -43.63 -21.12 17.57
N SER A 500 -44.70 -21.94 17.77
CA SER A 500 -45.94 -21.82 17.02
C SER A 500 -46.67 -20.48 17.22
N GLU A 501 -46.47 -19.82 18.37
CA GLU A 501 -47.05 -18.50 18.67
C GLU A 501 -46.35 -17.39 17.90
N GLN A 502 -45.04 -17.44 17.80
CA GLN A 502 -44.26 -16.49 17.01
C GLN A 502 -44.57 -16.61 15.51
N ALA A 503 -44.74 -17.83 14.99
CA ALA A 503 -45.15 -18.06 13.61
C ALA A 503 -46.51 -17.43 13.31
N LYS A 504 -47.47 -17.50 14.21
CA LYS A 504 -48.80 -16.87 14.07
C LYS A 504 -48.73 -15.33 14.07
N GLN A 505 -47.89 -14.74 14.92
CA GLN A 505 -47.69 -13.27 14.93
C GLN A 505 -47.08 -12.76 13.62
N ILE A 506 -46.17 -13.52 13.06
CA ILE A 506 -45.55 -13.20 11.76
C ILE A 506 -46.59 -13.28 10.63
N GLU A 507 -47.42 -14.32 10.61
CA GLU A 507 -48.47 -14.45 9.61
C GLU A 507 -49.53 -13.31 9.72
N ALA A 508 -49.92 -12.93 10.94
CA ALA A 508 -50.81 -11.81 11.17
C ALA A 508 -50.25 -10.47 10.67
N TYR A 509 -48.95 -10.23 10.93
CA TYR A 509 -48.26 -9.02 10.42
C TYR A 509 -48.25 -8.96 8.90
N TYR A 510 -47.92 -10.06 8.22
CA TYR A 510 -47.88 -10.05 6.75
C TYR A 510 -49.27 -9.97 6.13
N LYS A 511 -50.31 -10.48 6.80
CA LYS A 511 -51.69 -10.29 6.37
C LYS A 511 -52.11 -8.82 6.44
N GLN A 512 -51.68 -8.13 7.50
CA GLN A 512 -51.91 -6.68 7.62
C GLN A 512 -51.16 -5.90 6.53
N CYS A 513 -49.91 -6.25 6.22
CA CYS A 513 -49.15 -5.63 5.15
C CYS A 513 -49.83 -5.82 3.78
N ALA A 514 -50.45 -6.98 3.50
CA ALA A 514 -51.21 -7.22 2.28
C ALA A 514 -52.49 -6.35 2.21
N GLU A 515 -53.19 -6.21 3.33
CA GLU A 515 -54.37 -5.36 3.45
C GLU A 515 -54.03 -3.86 3.29
N GLU A 516 -52.80 -3.46 3.61
CA GLU A 516 -52.27 -2.10 3.44
C GLU A 516 -51.64 -1.84 2.05
N GLY A 517 -51.69 -2.81 1.11
CA GLY A 517 -51.35 -2.62 -0.30
C GLY A 517 -49.94 -3.09 -0.73
N ALA A 518 -49.27 -3.87 0.06
CA ALA A 518 -48.02 -4.52 -0.35
C ALA A 518 -48.29 -5.64 -1.37
N THR A 519 -47.44 -5.78 -2.40
CA THR A 519 -47.59 -6.86 -3.39
C THR A 519 -47.24 -8.22 -2.81
N GLU A 520 -47.85 -9.30 -3.34
CA GLU A 520 -47.54 -10.67 -2.94
C GLU A 520 -46.06 -11.01 -3.10
N GLU A 521 -45.39 -10.41 -4.08
CA GLU A 521 -43.96 -10.64 -4.34
C GLU A 521 -43.08 -9.91 -3.34
N ASP A 522 -43.45 -8.71 -2.91
CA ASP A 522 -42.74 -7.96 -1.85
C ASP A 522 -42.91 -8.63 -0.49
N ILE A 523 -44.14 -9.12 -0.21
CA ILE A 523 -44.43 -9.90 1.00
C ILE A 523 -43.63 -11.21 1.00
N ARG A 524 -43.52 -11.90 -0.14
CA ARG A 524 -42.73 -13.14 -0.25
C ARG A 524 -41.25 -12.87 -0.03
N LYS A 525 -40.67 -11.85 -0.68
CA LYS A 525 -39.27 -11.45 -0.52
C LYS A 525 -38.97 -11.01 0.92
N SER A 526 -39.91 -10.28 1.55
CA SER A 526 -39.79 -9.86 2.94
C SER A 526 -39.94 -11.02 3.91
N LYS A 527 -40.85 -11.96 3.64
CA LYS A 527 -40.96 -13.22 4.40
C LYS A 527 -39.70 -14.06 4.31
N GLU A 528 -39.13 -14.21 3.13
CA GLU A 528 -37.88 -14.92 2.91
C GLU A 528 -36.70 -14.24 3.63
N ALA A 529 -36.62 -12.92 3.62
CA ALA A 529 -35.51 -12.16 4.21
C ALA A 529 -35.63 -11.97 5.74
N MET A 530 -36.82 -11.72 6.28
CA MET A 530 -37.01 -11.40 7.71
C MET A 530 -37.49 -12.58 8.56
N SER A 531 -38.31 -13.49 8.04
CA SER A 531 -38.87 -14.55 8.86
C SER A 531 -37.88 -15.65 9.19
N SER A 532 -36.88 -15.87 8.36
CA SER A 532 -35.90 -16.94 8.62
C SER A 532 -34.71 -16.50 9.47
N LEU A 533 -34.25 -15.27 9.40
CA LEU A 533 -32.99 -14.88 10.03
C LEU A 533 -33.19 -14.20 11.41
N ASN A 534 -33.87 -13.06 11.47
CA ASN A 534 -33.89 -12.26 12.72
C ASN A 534 -34.71 -12.85 13.86
N ILE A 535 -35.81 -13.57 13.57
CA ILE A 535 -36.62 -14.22 14.58
C ILE A 535 -35.92 -15.47 15.13
N ILE A 536 -35.33 -16.26 14.20
CA ILE A 536 -34.52 -17.41 14.56
C ILE A 536 -33.27 -17.00 15.34
N LEU A 537 -32.61 -15.93 14.93
CA LEU A 537 -31.40 -15.41 15.58
C LEU A 537 -31.70 -14.77 16.94
N GLY A 538 -32.87 -14.16 17.11
CA GLY A 538 -33.31 -13.49 18.33
C GLY A 538 -33.99 -14.41 19.37
N ASP A 539 -34.21 -15.69 19.05
CA ASP A 539 -34.85 -16.64 19.99
C ASP A 539 -34.08 -16.77 21.31
N PRO A 540 -34.71 -16.57 22.48
CA PRO A 540 -34.04 -16.58 23.78
C PRO A 540 -33.38 -17.92 24.14
N GLU A 541 -33.99 -19.06 23.77
CA GLU A 541 -33.42 -20.38 24.04
C GLU A 541 -32.18 -20.63 23.19
N ARG A 542 -32.23 -20.19 21.92
CA ARG A 542 -31.08 -20.24 21.03
C ARG A 542 -29.94 -19.34 21.51
N GLN A 543 -30.24 -18.10 21.90
CA GLN A 543 -29.23 -17.19 22.43
C GLN A 543 -28.57 -17.76 23.68
N ASN A 544 -29.37 -18.41 24.56
CA ASN A 544 -28.83 -19.05 25.76
C ASN A 544 -27.89 -20.23 25.42
N LYS A 545 -28.29 -21.11 24.50
CA LYS A 545 -27.45 -22.22 24.02
C LYS A 545 -26.17 -21.69 23.36
N LEU A 546 -26.29 -20.64 22.57
CA LEU A 546 -25.15 -20.01 21.91
C LEU A 546 -24.18 -19.37 22.92
N ALA A 547 -24.70 -18.67 23.93
CA ALA A 547 -23.88 -18.11 25.01
C ALA A 547 -23.05 -19.17 25.72
N VAL A 548 -23.69 -20.29 26.09
CA VAL A 548 -23.02 -21.43 26.76
C VAL A 548 -21.96 -22.06 25.84
N ASP A 549 -22.28 -22.26 24.56
CA ASP A 549 -21.33 -22.84 23.59
C ASP A 549 -20.11 -21.93 23.38
N ILE A 550 -20.31 -20.60 23.23
CA ILE A 550 -19.23 -19.63 23.12
C ILE A 550 -18.32 -19.64 24.36
N ILE A 551 -18.93 -19.65 25.57
CA ILE A 551 -18.18 -19.68 26.83
C ILE A 551 -17.33 -20.95 26.91
N ASN A 552 -17.92 -22.11 26.69
CA ASN A 552 -17.22 -23.39 26.76
C ASN A 552 -16.10 -23.49 25.71
N HIS A 553 -16.33 -22.94 24.52
CA HIS A 553 -15.31 -22.89 23.47
C HIS A 553 -14.15 -22.01 23.86
N TYR A 554 -14.43 -20.82 24.37
CA TYR A 554 -13.39 -19.86 24.77
C TYR A 554 -12.57 -20.38 25.96
N ASP A 555 -13.24 -20.97 26.98
CA ASP A 555 -12.55 -21.59 28.12
C ASP A 555 -11.60 -22.70 27.67
N ARG A 556 -12.07 -23.62 26.80
CA ARG A 556 -11.23 -24.68 26.26
C ARG A 556 -10.05 -24.13 25.49
N PHE A 557 -10.26 -23.08 24.68
CA PHE A 557 -9.20 -22.47 23.90
C PHE A 557 -8.12 -21.80 24.78
N CYS A 558 -8.54 -21.21 25.92
CA CYS A 558 -7.62 -20.67 26.92
C CYS A 558 -6.84 -21.77 27.65
N GLU A 559 -7.50 -22.91 27.95
CA GLU A 559 -6.88 -24.07 28.61
C GLU A 559 -5.83 -24.75 27.69
N GLU A 560 -6.09 -24.84 26.39
CA GLU A 560 -5.18 -25.43 25.40
C GLU A 560 -3.93 -24.58 25.17
N GLN A 561 -3.99 -23.26 25.40
CA GLN A 561 -2.90 -22.30 25.15
C GLN A 561 -2.76 -21.30 26.31
N PRO A 562 -2.39 -21.75 27.51
CA PRO A 562 -2.38 -20.91 28.71
C PRO A 562 -1.30 -19.81 28.70
N GLU A 563 -0.31 -19.90 27.83
CA GLU A 563 0.79 -18.92 27.71
C GLU A 563 0.37 -17.69 26.85
N LEU A 564 -0.75 -17.78 26.13
CA LEU A 564 -1.22 -16.71 25.26
C LEU A 564 -2.40 -15.96 25.88
N VAL A 565 -2.34 -14.63 25.84
CA VAL A 565 -3.48 -13.79 26.19
C VAL A 565 -4.52 -13.88 25.07
N GLN A 566 -5.56 -14.69 25.30
CA GLN A 566 -6.64 -14.89 24.34
C GLN A 566 -7.62 -13.71 24.38
N LYS A 567 -8.16 -13.33 23.20
CA LYS A 567 -9.22 -12.34 23.06
C LYS A 567 -10.32 -12.89 22.17
N ALA A 568 -11.58 -12.63 22.53
CA ALA A 568 -12.73 -12.98 21.71
C ALA A 568 -13.49 -11.73 21.26
N MET A 569 -13.95 -11.76 20.01
CA MET A 569 -14.86 -10.76 19.47
C MET A 569 -16.11 -11.45 18.95
N ILE A 570 -17.28 -11.06 19.46
CA ILE A 570 -18.56 -11.62 19.06
C ILE A 570 -19.26 -10.61 18.15
N VAL A 571 -19.52 -11.02 16.91
CA VAL A 571 -20.22 -10.19 15.92
C VAL A 571 -21.63 -10.75 15.73
N CYS A 572 -22.63 -9.90 15.92
CA CYS A 572 -24.05 -10.24 15.79
C CYS A 572 -24.69 -9.52 14.61
N SER A 573 -25.82 -10.07 14.12
CA SER A 573 -26.58 -9.49 13.01
C SER A 573 -27.21 -8.13 13.34
N ASP A 574 -27.56 -7.89 14.61
CA ASP A 574 -28.08 -6.60 15.08
C ASP A 574 -27.73 -6.29 16.55
N ARG A 575 -27.98 -5.04 16.96
CA ARG A 575 -27.67 -4.54 18.30
C ARG A 575 -28.50 -5.20 19.39
N LYS A 576 -29.74 -5.61 19.12
CA LYS A 576 -30.62 -6.24 20.13
C LYS A 576 -30.11 -7.64 20.47
N ILE A 577 -29.72 -8.40 19.45
CA ILE A 577 -29.12 -9.72 19.59
C ILE A 577 -27.77 -9.62 20.32
N ALA A 578 -26.92 -8.67 19.95
CA ALA A 578 -25.64 -8.43 20.62
C ALA A 578 -25.85 -8.13 22.11
N TYR A 579 -26.80 -7.26 22.46
CA TYR A 579 -27.08 -6.90 23.84
C TYR A 579 -27.72 -8.05 24.62
N GLY A 580 -28.59 -8.84 23.97
CA GLY A 580 -29.15 -10.06 24.56
C GLY A 580 -28.07 -11.08 24.93
N LEU A 581 -27.14 -11.33 23.99
CA LEU A 581 -26.03 -12.25 24.19
C LEU A 581 -25.04 -11.73 25.27
N TYR A 582 -24.74 -10.42 25.26
CA TYR A 582 -23.95 -9.79 26.32
C TYR A 582 -24.51 -10.03 27.70
N LYS A 583 -25.84 -9.85 27.92
CA LYS A 583 -26.49 -10.08 29.19
C LYS A 583 -26.37 -11.54 29.64
N LEU A 584 -26.48 -12.48 28.71
CA LEU A 584 -26.36 -13.91 29.00
C LEU A 584 -24.93 -14.28 29.38
N ILE A 585 -23.95 -13.77 28.66
CA ILE A 585 -22.53 -13.97 28.97
C ILE A 585 -22.20 -13.36 30.33
N ALA A 586 -22.61 -12.11 30.59
CA ALA A 586 -22.44 -11.47 31.90
C ALA A 586 -23.08 -12.22 33.05
N LYS A 587 -24.20 -12.90 32.81
CA LYS A 587 -24.86 -13.77 33.81
C LYS A 587 -24.04 -15.02 34.12
N TYR A 588 -23.43 -15.64 33.10
CA TYR A 588 -22.66 -16.88 33.24
C TYR A 588 -21.21 -16.65 33.65
N ARG A 589 -20.66 -15.52 33.26
CA ARG A 589 -19.26 -15.10 33.49
C ARG A 589 -19.22 -13.63 33.93
N PRO A 590 -19.68 -13.33 35.17
CA PRO A 590 -19.69 -11.95 35.67
C PRO A 590 -18.29 -11.32 35.76
N GLU A 591 -17.25 -12.15 35.87
CA GLU A 591 -15.84 -11.72 35.89
C GLU A 591 -15.30 -11.23 34.55
N TRP A 592 -16.05 -11.40 33.46
CA TRP A 592 -15.64 -10.91 32.12
C TRP A 592 -16.19 -9.51 31.81
N VAL A 593 -16.96 -8.88 32.72
CA VAL A 593 -17.68 -7.61 32.49
C VAL A 593 -17.14 -6.47 33.35
#